data_fb922ac4112efbe27bd77013515b4db6
#
_entry.id   fb922ac4112efbe27bd77013515b4db6
#
_cell.length_a   1.000
_cell.length_b   1.000
_cell.length_c   1.000
_cell.angle_alpha   90.00
_cell.angle_beta   90.00
_cell.angle_gamma   90.00
#
_symmetry.space_group_name_H-M   'P 1'
#
loop_
_entity.id
_entity.type
_entity.pdbx_description
1 polymer ?
#
loop_
_entity_poly.entity_id
_entity_poly.type
_entity_poly.pdbx_seq_one_letter_code
_entity_poly.pdbx_strand_id
1 'polypeptide(L)'
;EECQQRGMTFAAPLKVTLRLVVWDVDEDTGSRSIRDIKEQDVYMGDMPLMTVKGTFVINGTERVIVSQMHRSPGVFFDHDKGKSHSSGKFLFAARVIPYRGSWLDFEFDAKDIVHVRIDRRRKLPVTTFLMALDSADTAKLRAERAEEGRDLEPFEAVGMSHEEILDTFYDKTSFSLTKNGWQTPLDAERMGGVKLTHDLVDAKTGKVVAEAEAKYTPRVARQVEEAGVKDILVSADELLGQYFGEDIINEETGEVLVEAGDEITEEVLESFVELKIKAFTALAIDHVTVGPYIRNTLAADKNRSREDALIDIYRVMRPGEPPTYETAENLFKSLFFDNERYDLSAVGRVKMNARLELDCPDTMRVL
;
A
#
# COMPACT_ATOMS: atom_id res chain seq x y z
N GLU A 1 54.81 10.93 -5.59
CA GLU A 1 55.86 11.44 -4.69
C GLU A 1 55.83 12.97 -4.63
N GLU A 2 55.83 13.67 -5.76
CA GLU A 2 55.79 15.15 -5.76
C GLU A 2 54.55 15.74 -5.06
N CYS A 3 53.37 15.17 -5.27
CA CYS A 3 52.14 15.58 -4.57
C CYS A 3 52.24 15.35 -3.05
N GLN A 4 52.87 14.27 -2.63
CA GLN A 4 53.09 14.01 -1.19
C GLN A 4 54.01 15.04 -0.56
N GLN A 5 55.13 15.35 -1.22
CA GLN A 5 56.10 16.34 -0.72
C GLN A 5 55.54 17.77 -0.67
N ARG A 6 54.68 18.12 -1.67
CA ARG A 6 54.08 19.47 -1.77
C ARG A 6 52.74 19.59 -1.03
N GLY A 7 52.23 18.57 -0.43
CA GLY A 7 50.95 18.57 0.25
C GLY A 7 49.76 18.71 -0.74
N MET A 8 49.89 18.24 -1.96
CA MET A 8 48.88 18.37 -3.03
C MET A 8 48.11 17.09 -3.23
N THR A 9 46.98 17.19 -3.89
CA THR A 9 46.17 16.02 -4.32
C THR A 9 46.63 15.54 -5.70
N PHE A 10 46.90 14.24 -5.83
CA PHE A 10 47.19 13.63 -7.12
C PHE A 10 45.89 13.42 -7.90
N ALA A 11 45.58 14.32 -8.82
CA ALA A 11 44.31 14.40 -9.53
C ALA A 11 44.52 14.80 -10.99
N ALA A 12 43.50 14.52 -11.81
CA ALA A 12 43.40 15.03 -13.18
C ALA A 12 42.11 15.84 -13.34
N PRO A 13 42.11 16.94 -14.13
CA PRO A 13 40.93 17.72 -14.38
C PRO A 13 39.94 16.93 -15.24
N LEU A 14 38.68 16.88 -14.77
CA LEU A 14 37.56 16.31 -15.54
C LEU A 14 36.93 17.42 -16.37
N LYS A 15 36.96 17.29 -17.68
CA LYS A 15 36.26 18.15 -18.63
C LYS A 15 35.21 17.35 -19.37
N VAL A 16 34.04 17.91 -19.53
CA VAL A 16 32.93 17.30 -20.27
C VAL A 16 32.54 18.20 -21.42
N THR A 17 32.51 17.66 -22.64
CA THR A 17 32.01 18.35 -23.81
C THR A 17 30.47 18.28 -23.80
N LEU A 18 29.82 19.40 -23.57
CA LEU A 18 28.37 19.51 -23.65
C LEU A 18 27.97 19.94 -25.06
N ARG A 19 27.01 19.21 -25.62
CA ARG A 19 26.41 19.51 -26.92
C ARG A 19 24.95 19.87 -26.75
N LEU A 20 24.60 21.13 -27.05
CA LEU A 20 23.22 21.60 -27.11
C LEU A 20 22.75 21.52 -28.57
N VAL A 21 21.75 20.70 -28.82
CA VAL A 21 21.10 20.60 -30.12
C VAL A 21 19.75 21.33 -30.02
N VAL A 22 19.61 22.39 -30.82
CA VAL A 22 18.37 23.17 -30.93
C VAL A 22 17.60 22.62 -32.13
N TRP A 23 16.35 22.23 -31.88
CA TRP A 23 15.46 21.68 -32.87
C TRP A 23 14.40 22.70 -33.26
N ASP A 24 14.12 22.81 -34.55
CA ASP A 24 12.88 23.38 -35.05
C ASP A 24 11.88 22.23 -35.18
N VAL A 25 10.75 22.36 -34.49
CA VAL A 25 9.63 21.40 -34.55
C VAL A 25 8.55 22.02 -35.39
N ASP A 26 8.16 21.35 -36.45
CA ASP A 26 7.00 21.70 -37.26
C ASP A 26 5.75 21.25 -36.52
N GLU A 27 4.90 22.21 -36.15
CA GLU A 27 3.68 21.97 -35.36
C GLU A 27 2.63 21.12 -36.11
N ASP A 28 2.63 21.18 -37.47
CA ASP A 28 1.64 20.46 -38.28
C ASP A 28 2.03 19.01 -38.57
N THR A 29 3.33 18.76 -38.74
CA THR A 29 3.83 17.44 -39.13
C THR A 29 4.57 16.70 -38.02
N GLY A 30 4.89 17.36 -36.90
CA GLY A 30 5.71 16.82 -35.82
C GLY A 30 7.16 16.56 -36.22
N SER A 31 7.57 16.94 -37.45
CA SER A 31 8.93 16.70 -37.91
C SER A 31 9.93 17.62 -37.21
N ARG A 32 11.11 17.08 -36.88
CA ARG A 32 12.19 17.79 -36.19
C ARG A 32 13.35 17.99 -37.12
N SER A 33 13.76 19.25 -37.33
CA SER A 33 15.00 19.61 -38.04
C SER A 33 15.98 20.27 -37.10
N ILE A 34 17.26 20.01 -37.27
CA ILE A 34 18.31 20.62 -36.43
C ILE A 34 18.49 22.07 -36.87
N ARG A 35 18.21 23.02 -35.96
CA ARG A 35 18.41 24.45 -36.18
C ARG A 35 19.85 24.89 -35.92
N ASP A 36 20.41 24.44 -34.78
CA ASP A 36 21.75 24.86 -34.34
C ASP A 36 22.37 23.76 -33.45
N ILE A 37 23.70 23.66 -33.47
CA ILE A 37 24.46 22.78 -32.58
C ILE A 37 25.58 23.63 -31.96
N LYS A 38 25.55 23.71 -30.60
CA LYS A 38 26.61 24.37 -29.85
C LYS A 38 27.34 23.37 -28.98
N GLU A 39 28.66 23.39 -29.05
CA GLU A 39 29.50 22.54 -28.22
C GLU A 39 30.44 23.43 -27.38
N GLN A 40 30.60 23.03 -26.10
CA GLN A 40 31.51 23.69 -25.19
C GLN A 40 32.06 22.68 -24.17
N ASP A 41 33.37 22.78 -23.94
CA ASP A 41 34.04 22.04 -22.88
C ASP A 41 33.81 22.74 -21.54
N VAL A 42 33.25 22.04 -20.57
CA VAL A 42 32.99 22.52 -19.22
C VAL A 42 33.87 21.76 -18.24
N TYR A 43 34.61 22.51 -17.43
CA TYR A 43 35.37 21.93 -16.32
C TYR A 43 34.42 21.53 -15.19
N MET A 44 34.45 20.25 -14.79
CA MET A 44 33.57 19.68 -13.78
C MET A 44 34.23 19.50 -12.42
N GLY A 45 35.54 19.66 -12.33
CA GLY A 45 36.32 19.49 -11.12
C GLY A 45 37.54 18.61 -11.35
N ASP A 46 38.28 18.35 -10.28
CA ASP A 46 39.43 17.43 -10.29
C ASP A 46 39.02 16.07 -9.77
N MET A 47 39.39 15.02 -10.51
CA MET A 47 39.16 13.63 -10.11
C MET A 47 40.47 13.05 -9.54
N PRO A 48 40.50 12.61 -8.27
CA PRO A 48 41.67 11.94 -7.71
C PRO A 48 42.04 10.70 -8.50
N LEU A 49 43.32 10.53 -8.78
CA LEU A 49 43.86 9.37 -9.49
C LEU A 49 44.36 8.33 -8.51
N MET A 50 44.10 7.05 -8.85
CA MET A 50 44.60 5.92 -8.09
C MET A 50 46.07 5.68 -8.41
N THR A 51 46.91 5.45 -7.41
CA THR A 51 48.29 5.02 -7.58
C THR A 51 48.37 3.51 -7.92
N VAL A 52 49.56 3.07 -8.39
CA VAL A 52 49.82 1.62 -8.66
C VAL A 52 49.59 0.72 -7.46
N LYS A 53 49.66 1.26 -6.24
CA LYS A 53 49.44 0.54 -4.96
C LYS A 53 47.95 0.51 -4.56
N GLY A 54 47.02 1.07 -5.33
CA GLY A 54 45.60 1.14 -4.99
C GLY A 54 45.26 2.23 -3.96
N THR A 55 46.11 3.23 -3.80
CA THR A 55 45.93 4.35 -2.87
C THR A 55 45.61 5.65 -3.62
N PHE A 56 45.13 6.64 -2.90
CA PHE A 56 44.91 8.00 -3.36
C PHE A 56 45.75 8.96 -2.54
N VAL A 57 46.38 9.94 -3.20
CA VAL A 57 47.10 11.01 -2.50
C VAL A 57 46.19 12.23 -2.40
N ILE A 58 45.70 12.55 -1.21
CA ILE A 58 44.82 13.67 -0.93
C ILE A 58 45.51 14.62 0.04
N ASN A 59 45.75 15.85 -0.41
CA ASN A 59 46.48 16.88 0.38
C ASN A 59 47.83 16.35 0.92
N GLY A 60 48.55 15.61 0.10
CA GLY A 60 49.84 15.02 0.48
C GLY A 60 49.76 13.75 1.32
N THR A 61 48.60 13.34 1.78
CA THR A 61 48.41 12.14 2.59
C THR A 61 47.89 10.98 1.72
N GLU A 62 48.57 9.85 1.87
CA GLU A 62 48.14 8.62 1.17
C GLU A 62 46.94 8.01 1.91
N ARG A 63 45.86 7.76 1.14
CA ARG A 63 44.59 7.28 1.66
C ARG A 63 44.08 6.11 0.85
N VAL A 64 43.25 5.28 1.47
CA VAL A 64 42.62 4.10 0.85
C VAL A 64 41.12 4.20 1.06
N ILE A 65 40.35 3.81 0.04
CA ILE A 65 38.91 3.67 0.15
C ILE A 65 38.61 2.37 0.87
N VAL A 66 37.87 2.45 1.96
CA VAL A 66 37.38 1.29 2.74
C VAL A 66 35.94 1.02 2.42
N SER A 67 35.58 -0.26 2.28
CA SER A 67 34.18 -0.67 2.14
C SER A 67 33.39 -0.27 3.38
N GLN A 68 32.28 0.41 3.18
CA GLN A 68 31.37 0.79 4.26
C GLN A 68 30.22 -0.19 4.33
N MET A 69 29.96 -0.67 5.56
CA MET A 69 28.82 -1.53 5.82
C MET A 69 27.52 -0.69 5.75
N HIS A 70 26.50 -1.22 5.06
CA HIS A 70 25.17 -0.62 4.99
C HIS A 70 24.11 -1.68 5.25
N ARG A 71 22.87 -1.24 5.49
CA ARG A 71 21.74 -2.18 5.57
C ARG A 71 21.53 -2.86 4.23
N SER A 72 21.30 -4.18 4.26
CA SER A 72 20.92 -4.92 3.06
C SER A 72 19.59 -4.39 2.53
N PRO A 73 19.40 -4.28 1.20
CA PRO A 73 18.09 -4.02 0.65
C PRO A 73 17.13 -5.19 0.95
N GLY A 74 15.83 -4.90 1.00
CA GLY A 74 14.79 -5.88 1.28
C GLY A 74 13.69 -5.32 2.17
N VAL A 75 12.87 -6.20 2.72
CA VAL A 75 11.78 -5.88 3.65
C VAL A 75 12.14 -6.31 5.06
N PHE A 76 11.90 -5.42 6.02
CA PHE A 76 12.17 -5.64 7.43
C PHE A 76 10.92 -5.38 8.26
N PHE A 77 10.62 -6.29 9.18
CA PHE A 77 9.55 -6.16 10.15
C PHE A 77 10.16 -5.97 11.54
N ASP A 78 9.61 -5.02 12.28
CA ASP A 78 10.09 -4.67 13.63
C ASP A 78 8.92 -4.26 14.52
N HIS A 79 9.17 -4.11 15.81
CA HIS A 79 8.24 -3.55 16.77
C HIS A 79 8.98 -2.86 17.92
N ASP A 80 8.31 -1.95 18.61
CA ASP A 80 8.88 -1.13 19.69
C ASP A 80 9.02 -1.85 21.03
N LYS A 81 8.59 -3.09 21.13
CA LYS A 81 8.54 -3.91 22.38
C LYS A 81 7.65 -3.28 23.47
N GLY A 82 6.62 -2.52 23.06
CA GLY A 82 5.71 -1.86 23.99
C GLY A 82 6.31 -0.68 24.76
N LYS A 83 7.43 -0.11 24.29
CA LYS A 83 8.14 0.98 25.00
C LYS A 83 7.62 2.37 24.66
N SER A 84 6.99 2.54 23.48
CA SER A 84 6.61 3.85 22.98
C SER A 84 5.31 4.38 23.59
N HIS A 85 4.46 3.52 24.15
CA HIS A 85 3.19 3.91 24.73
C HIS A 85 3.02 3.34 26.15
N SER A 86 2.38 4.10 27.03
CA SER A 86 2.18 3.74 28.44
C SER A 86 1.35 2.47 28.66
N SER A 87 0.50 2.10 27.69
CA SER A 87 -0.31 0.87 27.73
C SER A 87 0.49 -0.42 27.54
N GLY A 88 1.76 -0.33 27.16
CA GLY A 88 2.59 -1.51 26.81
C GLY A 88 2.19 -2.18 25.50
N LYS A 89 1.33 -1.57 24.69
CA LYS A 89 0.90 -2.07 23.38
C LYS A 89 2.09 -2.10 22.41
N PHE A 90 2.25 -3.21 21.71
CA PHE A 90 3.26 -3.33 20.67
C PHE A 90 2.84 -2.54 19.44
N LEU A 91 3.70 -1.61 19.03
CA LEU A 91 3.55 -0.87 17.80
C LEU A 91 4.45 -1.51 16.74
N PHE A 92 3.81 -2.12 15.75
CA PHE A 92 4.51 -2.80 14.67
C PHE A 92 4.90 -1.83 13.57
N ALA A 93 5.99 -2.17 12.89
CA ALA A 93 6.48 -1.41 11.75
C ALA A 93 7.01 -2.35 10.66
N ALA A 94 6.86 -1.95 9.41
CA ALA A 94 7.47 -2.61 8.27
C ALA A 94 8.24 -1.57 7.47
N ARG A 95 9.40 -1.96 6.94
CA ARG A 95 10.27 -1.05 6.18
C ARG A 95 10.78 -1.73 4.92
N VAL A 96 10.56 -1.08 3.79
CA VAL A 96 11.14 -1.46 2.51
C VAL A 96 12.37 -0.59 2.26
N ILE A 97 13.53 -1.23 2.13
CA ILE A 97 14.81 -0.57 1.90
C ILE A 97 15.32 -0.99 0.51
N PRO A 98 15.39 -0.08 -0.47
CA PRO A 98 16.02 -0.35 -1.75
C PRO A 98 17.54 -0.27 -1.66
N TYR A 99 18.23 -0.78 -2.66
CA TYR A 99 19.66 -0.50 -2.86
C TYR A 99 19.88 0.98 -3.23
N ARG A 100 19.02 1.50 -4.12
CA ARG A 100 18.98 2.91 -4.54
C ARG A 100 17.54 3.33 -4.70
N GLY A 101 17.14 4.44 -4.08
CA GLY A 101 15.79 4.98 -4.17
C GLY A 101 15.20 5.35 -2.80
N SER A 102 13.92 5.65 -2.79
CA SER A 102 13.21 6.10 -1.60
C SER A 102 12.87 4.94 -0.66
N TRP A 103 13.03 5.18 0.63
CA TRP A 103 12.60 4.25 1.68
C TRP A 103 11.11 4.37 1.90
N LEU A 104 10.47 3.23 2.17
CA LEU A 104 9.05 3.16 2.46
C LEU A 104 8.86 2.49 3.83
N ASP A 105 8.35 3.25 4.79
CA ASP A 105 8.09 2.81 6.14
C ASP A 105 6.58 2.75 6.39
N PHE A 106 6.09 1.65 6.96
CA PHE A 106 4.74 1.49 7.47
C PHE A 106 4.78 1.39 8.99
N GLU A 107 3.98 2.18 9.69
CA GLU A 107 3.99 2.27 11.14
C GLU A 107 2.57 2.22 11.71
N PHE A 108 2.34 1.37 12.69
CA PHE A 108 1.12 1.39 13.50
C PHE A 108 1.25 2.42 14.61
N ASP A 109 0.20 3.17 14.87
CA ASP A 109 0.15 4.07 16.02
C ASP A 109 -0.65 3.47 17.19
N ALA A 110 -0.63 4.17 18.33
CA ALA A 110 -1.35 3.73 19.52
C ALA A 110 -2.88 3.78 19.37
N LYS A 111 -3.41 4.50 18.38
CA LYS A 111 -4.83 4.62 18.06
C LYS A 111 -5.31 3.59 17.01
N ASP A 112 -4.48 2.59 16.70
CA ASP A 112 -4.76 1.58 15.69
C ASP A 112 -4.89 2.12 14.25
N ILE A 113 -4.21 3.22 13.98
CA ILE A 113 -4.12 3.81 12.64
C ILE A 113 -2.77 3.43 12.03
N VAL A 114 -2.80 3.00 10.77
CA VAL A 114 -1.60 2.64 10.02
C VAL A 114 -1.15 3.83 9.19
N HIS A 115 0.10 4.21 9.36
CA HIS A 115 0.71 5.32 8.65
C HIS A 115 1.80 4.83 7.70
N VAL A 116 2.01 5.61 6.65
CA VAL A 116 3.13 5.47 5.73
C VAL A 116 4.06 6.69 5.82
N ARG A 117 5.36 6.44 5.72
CA ARG A 117 6.39 7.48 5.56
C ARG A 117 7.25 7.18 4.36
N ILE A 118 7.49 8.17 3.56
CA ILE A 118 8.42 8.12 2.44
C ILE A 118 9.66 8.94 2.83
N ASP A 119 10.85 8.33 2.75
CA ASP A 119 12.14 8.97 3.10
C ASP A 119 12.14 9.67 4.47
N ARG A 120 11.46 9.07 5.45
CA ARG A 120 11.33 9.63 6.81
C ARG A 120 10.65 11.02 6.86
N ARG A 121 9.92 11.40 5.82
CA ARG A 121 9.12 12.63 5.79
C ARG A 121 7.94 12.52 6.76
N ARG A 122 7.06 13.52 6.76
CA ARG A 122 5.83 13.52 7.57
C ARG A 122 4.99 12.29 7.23
N LYS A 123 4.43 11.65 8.27
CA LYS A 123 3.57 10.49 8.10
C LYS A 123 2.23 10.86 7.45
N LEU A 124 1.74 9.98 6.61
CA LEU A 124 0.42 10.01 5.97
C LEU A 124 -0.36 8.76 6.38
N PRO A 125 -1.68 8.75 6.33
CA PRO A 125 -2.45 7.51 6.40
C PRO A 125 -1.99 6.54 5.31
N VAL A 126 -1.90 5.24 5.61
CA VAL A 126 -1.53 4.26 4.58
C VAL A 126 -2.54 4.19 3.45
N THR A 127 -3.80 4.48 3.74
CA THR A 127 -4.89 4.54 2.75
C THR A 127 -4.67 5.61 1.69
N THR A 128 -4.09 6.77 2.04
CA THR A 128 -3.63 7.76 1.08
C THR A 128 -2.62 7.17 0.09
N PHE A 129 -1.68 6.36 0.56
CA PHE A 129 -0.70 5.70 -0.31
C PHE A 129 -1.38 4.66 -1.21
N LEU A 130 -2.31 3.86 -0.67
CA LEU A 130 -3.04 2.85 -1.42
C LEU A 130 -3.95 3.47 -2.49
N MET A 131 -4.66 4.56 -2.18
CA MET A 131 -5.46 5.30 -3.16
C MET A 131 -4.61 5.93 -4.28
N ALA A 132 -3.33 6.21 -4.04
CA ALA A 132 -2.43 6.70 -5.08
C ALA A 132 -1.95 5.59 -6.04
N LEU A 133 -2.02 4.31 -5.63
CA LEU A 133 -1.75 3.18 -6.51
C LEU A 133 -2.89 3.01 -7.55
N ASP A 134 -2.56 2.40 -8.66
CA ASP A 134 -3.57 2.05 -9.66
C ASP A 134 -4.53 0.99 -9.10
N SER A 135 -5.82 1.13 -9.38
CA SER A 135 -6.80 0.07 -9.15
C SER A 135 -6.51 -1.16 -10.00
N ALA A 136 -7.08 -2.29 -9.66
CA ALA A 136 -6.90 -3.52 -10.43
C ALA A 136 -7.26 -3.36 -11.91
N ASP A 137 -8.33 -2.60 -12.20
CA ASP A 137 -8.76 -2.33 -13.57
C ASP A 137 -7.83 -1.36 -14.29
N THR A 138 -7.36 -0.31 -13.62
CA THR A 138 -6.35 0.60 -14.18
C THR A 138 -5.03 -0.13 -14.45
N ALA A 139 -4.61 -1.04 -13.59
CA ALA A 139 -3.40 -1.83 -13.79
C ALA A 139 -3.51 -2.74 -15.03
N LYS A 140 -4.67 -3.37 -15.25
CA LYS A 140 -4.95 -4.15 -16.47
C LYS A 140 -4.92 -3.26 -17.71
N LEU A 141 -5.63 -2.13 -17.68
CA LEU A 141 -5.69 -1.18 -18.79
C LEU A 141 -4.29 -0.65 -19.15
N ARG A 142 -3.45 -0.38 -18.13
CA ARG A 142 -2.07 0.04 -18.33
C ARG A 142 -1.23 -1.04 -19.01
N ALA A 143 -1.41 -2.31 -18.61
CA ALA A 143 -0.72 -3.43 -19.24
C ALA A 143 -1.12 -3.60 -20.72
N GLU A 144 -2.42 -3.54 -21.01
CA GLU A 144 -2.95 -3.62 -22.37
C GLU A 144 -2.43 -2.48 -23.28
N ARG A 145 -2.41 -1.24 -22.76
CA ARG A 145 -1.88 -0.08 -23.48
C ARG A 145 -0.37 -0.21 -23.75
N ALA A 146 0.38 -0.72 -22.76
CA ALA A 146 1.81 -0.94 -22.92
C ALA A 146 2.13 -1.98 -24.02
N GLU A 147 1.31 -3.03 -24.17
CA GLU A 147 1.43 -4.00 -25.28
C GLU A 147 1.19 -3.35 -26.64
N GLU A 148 0.32 -2.34 -26.70
CA GLU A 148 0.05 -1.54 -27.88
C GLU A 148 1.12 -0.45 -28.14
N GLY A 149 2.12 -0.31 -27.26
CA GLY A 149 3.16 0.70 -27.34
C GLY A 149 2.67 2.12 -27.03
N ARG A 150 1.60 2.24 -26.25
CA ARG A 150 1.01 3.50 -25.81
C ARG A 150 1.05 3.62 -24.28
N ASP A 151 1.20 4.83 -23.79
CA ASP A 151 1.06 5.11 -22.36
C ASP A 151 -0.43 5.39 -22.02
N LEU A 152 -0.80 5.09 -20.78
CA LEU A 152 -2.09 5.46 -20.23
C LEU A 152 -2.07 6.93 -19.86
N GLU A 153 -3.06 7.68 -20.33
CA GLU A 153 -3.19 9.10 -19.97
C GLU A 153 -3.49 9.26 -18.47
N PRO A 154 -2.93 10.28 -17.81
CA PRO A 154 -3.09 10.48 -16.36
C PRO A 154 -4.56 10.49 -15.89
N PHE A 155 -5.46 11.08 -16.67
CA PHE A 155 -6.88 11.18 -16.33
C PHE A 155 -7.67 9.87 -16.50
N GLU A 156 -7.13 8.89 -17.21
CA GLU A 156 -7.71 7.54 -17.34
C GLU A 156 -7.38 6.65 -16.13
N ALA A 157 -6.38 7.02 -15.34
CA ALA A 157 -5.93 6.23 -14.22
C ALA A 157 -6.81 6.45 -12.98
N VAL A 158 -7.45 5.40 -12.53
CA VAL A 158 -8.23 5.36 -11.28
C VAL A 158 -7.41 4.67 -10.19
N GLY A 159 -7.44 5.22 -8.99
CA GLY A 159 -6.79 4.61 -7.83
C GLY A 159 -7.64 3.54 -7.17
N MET A 160 -7.07 2.82 -6.20
CA MET A 160 -7.83 1.87 -5.40
C MET A 160 -9.00 2.58 -4.71
N SER A 161 -10.21 2.04 -4.86
CA SER A 161 -11.38 2.51 -4.14
C SER A 161 -11.35 2.08 -2.67
N HIS A 162 -12.22 2.67 -1.84
CA HIS A 162 -12.37 2.25 -0.44
C HIS A 162 -12.73 0.77 -0.34
N GLU A 163 -13.64 0.31 -1.18
CA GLU A 163 -14.04 -1.09 -1.22
C GLU A 163 -12.87 -2.00 -1.62
N GLU A 164 -12.13 -1.65 -2.68
CA GLU A 164 -10.97 -2.42 -3.15
C GLU A 164 -9.85 -2.49 -2.09
N ILE A 165 -9.63 -1.40 -1.34
CA ILE A 165 -8.70 -1.40 -0.21
C ILE A 165 -9.18 -2.38 0.88
N LEU A 166 -10.46 -2.32 1.26
CA LEU A 166 -11.00 -3.22 2.28
C LEU A 166 -10.98 -4.67 1.84
N ASP A 167 -11.27 -4.96 0.57
CA ASP A 167 -11.19 -6.31 -0.01
C ASP A 167 -9.79 -6.91 -0.01
N THR A 168 -8.77 -6.05 -0.10
CA THR A 168 -7.37 -6.49 -0.05
C THR A 168 -6.98 -6.98 1.35
N PHE A 169 -7.56 -6.41 2.40
CA PHE A 169 -7.15 -6.66 3.79
C PHE A 169 -8.13 -7.51 4.61
N TYR A 170 -9.38 -7.62 4.17
CA TYR A 170 -10.43 -8.29 4.93
C TYR A 170 -11.22 -9.28 4.08
N ASP A 171 -11.51 -10.42 4.67
CA ASP A 171 -12.56 -11.30 4.15
C ASP A 171 -13.94 -10.68 4.42
N LYS A 172 -14.91 -11.03 3.60
CA LYS A 172 -16.31 -10.59 3.73
C LYS A 172 -17.20 -11.75 4.18
N THR A 173 -18.16 -11.44 5.03
CA THR A 173 -19.22 -12.35 5.45
C THR A 173 -20.54 -11.84 4.90
N SER A 174 -21.29 -12.70 4.19
CA SER A 174 -22.57 -12.33 3.58
C SER A 174 -23.71 -12.50 4.59
N PHE A 175 -24.61 -11.53 4.62
CA PHE A 175 -25.84 -11.57 5.41
C PHE A 175 -27.03 -11.43 4.48
N SER A 176 -28.08 -12.21 4.74
CA SER A 176 -29.33 -12.13 3.99
C SER A 176 -30.53 -12.09 4.93
N LEU A 177 -31.51 -11.23 4.57
CA LEU A 177 -32.73 -11.09 5.36
C LEU A 177 -33.76 -12.09 4.91
N THR A 178 -34.20 -12.92 5.85
CA THR A 178 -35.27 -13.90 5.65
C THR A 178 -36.48 -13.58 6.52
N LYS A 179 -37.53 -14.39 6.41
CA LYS A 179 -38.72 -14.25 7.26
C LYS A 179 -38.42 -14.45 8.76
N ASN A 180 -37.35 -15.17 9.06
CA ASN A 180 -36.93 -15.51 10.43
C ASN A 180 -35.91 -14.53 11.00
N GLY A 181 -35.43 -13.57 10.23
CA GLY A 181 -34.39 -12.62 10.59
C GLY A 181 -33.19 -12.67 9.65
N TRP A 182 -32.11 -12.04 10.07
CA TRP A 182 -30.84 -12.07 9.36
C TRP A 182 -30.18 -13.45 9.48
N GLN A 183 -29.63 -13.94 8.40
CA GLN A 183 -28.88 -15.20 8.36
C GLN A 183 -27.53 -15.02 7.64
N THR A 184 -26.57 -15.84 8.04
CA THR A 184 -25.24 -15.91 7.42
C THR A 184 -24.83 -17.36 7.21
N PRO A 185 -24.02 -17.68 6.17
CA PRO A 185 -23.43 -18.99 6.03
C PRO A 185 -22.58 -19.35 7.26
N LEU A 186 -22.67 -20.61 7.70
CA LEU A 186 -21.86 -21.11 8.78
C LEU A 186 -20.41 -21.31 8.33
N ASP A 187 -19.50 -20.60 8.94
CA ASP A 187 -18.06 -20.79 8.76
C ASP A 187 -17.47 -21.56 9.95
N ALA A 188 -17.40 -22.88 9.82
CA ALA A 188 -16.93 -23.77 10.88
C ALA A 188 -15.42 -23.60 11.17
N GLU A 189 -14.63 -23.19 10.19
CA GLU A 189 -13.18 -23.00 10.35
C GLU A 189 -12.89 -21.78 11.21
N ARG A 190 -13.58 -20.66 10.95
CA ARG A 190 -13.45 -19.44 11.73
C ARG A 190 -13.96 -19.55 13.15
N MET A 191 -15.01 -20.37 13.36
CA MET A 191 -15.57 -20.58 14.68
C MET A 191 -14.72 -21.54 15.53
N GLY A 192 -13.76 -22.25 14.94
CA GLY A 192 -12.94 -23.26 15.62
C GLY A 192 -12.23 -22.72 16.86
N GLY A 193 -12.59 -23.22 18.04
CA GLY A 193 -12.02 -22.84 19.32
C GLY A 193 -12.56 -21.54 19.94
N VAL A 194 -13.45 -20.83 19.26
CA VAL A 194 -14.09 -19.61 19.75
C VAL A 194 -15.17 -19.99 20.79
N LYS A 195 -15.31 -19.16 21.81
CA LYS A 195 -16.41 -19.25 22.78
C LYS A 195 -17.62 -18.53 22.18
N LEU A 196 -18.74 -19.25 22.05
CA LEU A 196 -19.96 -18.68 21.50
C LEU A 196 -20.51 -17.58 22.44
N THR A 197 -20.78 -16.43 21.89
CA THR A 197 -21.40 -15.31 22.62
C THR A 197 -22.92 -15.45 22.67
N HIS A 198 -23.51 -16.08 21.65
CA HIS A 198 -24.95 -16.29 21.49
C HIS A 198 -25.24 -17.74 21.11
N ASP A 199 -26.51 -18.12 21.22
CA ASP A 199 -26.97 -19.43 20.80
C ASP A 199 -26.84 -19.57 19.28
N LEU A 200 -26.29 -20.68 18.83
CA LEU A 200 -26.18 -21.00 17.41
C LEU A 200 -27.50 -21.62 16.95
N VAL A 201 -28.25 -20.87 16.15
CA VAL A 201 -29.58 -21.24 15.71
C VAL A 201 -29.59 -21.56 14.22
N ASP A 202 -30.08 -22.72 13.84
CA ASP A 202 -30.26 -23.09 12.43
C ASP A 202 -31.31 -22.15 11.77
N ALA A 203 -30.92 -21.51 10.70
CA ALA A 203 -31.77 -20.55 9.97
C ALA A 203 -33.02 -21.21 9.36
N LYS A 204 -32.98 -22.50 9.03
CA LYS A 204 -34.11 -23.22 8.42
C LYS A 204 -35.12 -23.70 9.44
N THR A 205 -34.63 -24.28 10.53
CA THR A 205 -35.50 -24.95 11.50
C THR A 205 -35.81 -24.11 12.72
N GLY A 206 -35.04 -23.05 12.96
CA GLY A 206 -35.15 -22.23 14.17
C GLY A 206 -34.70 -22.92 15.45
N LYS A 207 -34.04 -24.09 15.34
CA LYS A 207 -33.58 -24.83 16.51
C LYS A 207 -32.18 -24.43 16.93
N VAL A 208 -31.99 -24.33 18.25
CA VAL A 208 -30.66 -24.12 18.84
C VAL A 208 -29.83 -25.39 18.62
N VAL A 209 -28.68 -25.25 17.97
CA VAL A 209 -27.72 -26.34 17.65
C VAL A 209 -26.56 -26.33 18.65
N ALA A 210 -26.17 -25.16 19.14
CA ALA A 210 -25.21 -25.02 20.23
C ALA A 210 -25.63 -23.84 21.10
N GLU A 211 -25.47 -23.98 22.41
CA GLU A 211 -25.84 -22.95 23.38
C GLU A 211 -24.73 -21.89 23.54
N ALA A 212 -25.10 -20.68 23.92
CA ALA A 212 -24.19 -19.62 24.30
C ALA A 212 -23.23 -20.09 25.41
N GLU A 213 -22.09 -19.42 25.52
CA GLU A 213 -21.01 -19.76 26.47
C GLU A 213 -20.27 -21.09 26.13
N ALA A 214 -20.82 -21.94 25.26
CA ALA A 214 -20.13 -23.15 24.81
C ALA A 214 -18.92 -22.81 23.93
N LYS A 215 -17.86 -23.60 24.06
CA LYS A 215 -16.70 -23.50 23.16
C LYS A 215 -16.97 -24.28 21.89
N TYR A 216 -16.80 -23.66 20.71
CA TYR A 216 -16.94 -24.35 19.43
C TYR A 216 -15.77 -25.31 19.22
N THR A 217 -15.96 -26.53 19.71
CA THR A 217 -14.98 -27.61 19.64
C THR A 217 -15.23 -28.49 18.42
N PRO A 218 -14.25 -29.32 17.99
CA PRO A 218 -14.46 -30.30 16.91
C PRO A 218 -15.67 -31.22 17.13
N ARG A 219 -16.08 -31.44 18.37
CA ARG A 219 -17.29 -32.20 18.72
C ARG A 219 -18.55 -31.43 18.36
N VAL A 220 -18.60 -30.14 18.71
CA VAL A 220 -19.73 -29.25 18.36
C VAL A 220 -19.80 -29.08 16.85
N ALA A 221 -18.66 -28.91 16.18
CA ALA A 221 -18.58 -28.81 14.71
C ALA A 221 -19.23 -30.05 14.03
N ARG A 222 -18.90 -31.25 14.49
CA ARG A 222 -19.53 -32.50 13.98
C ARG A 222 -21.04 -32.55 14.23
N GLN A 223 -21.49 -32.13 15.41
CA GLN A 223 -22.92 -32.08 15.71
C GLN A 223 -23.69 -31.16 14.79
N VAL A 224 -23.09 -29.99 14.49
CA VAL A 224 -23.66 -28.97 13.58
C VAL A 224 -23.66 -29.50 12.15
N GLU A 225 -22.60 -30.19 11.71
CA GLU A 225 -22.48 -30.82 10.41
C GLU A 225 -23.49 -32.00 10.25
N GLU A 226 -23.61 -32.86 11.25
CA GLU A 226 -24.59 -33.97 11.29
C GLU A 226 -26.04 -33.45 11.26
N ALA A 227 -26.29 -32.25 11.86
CA ALA A 227 -27.59 -31.59 11.80
C ALA A 227 -27.86 -30.96 10.42
N GLY A 228 -26.87 -30.90 9.54
CA GLY A 228 -26.98 -30.36 8.18
C GLY A 228 -27.19 -28.86 8.13
N VAL A 229 -26.73 -28.10 9.14
CA VAL A 229 -26.85 -26.66 9.23
C VAL A 229 -25.89 -26.03 8.23
N LYS A 230 -26.41 -25.21 7.33
CA LYS A 230 -25.64 -24.44 6.35
C LYS A 230 -25.62 -22.94 6.68
N ASP A 231 -26.73 -22.44 7.17
CA ASP A 231 -26.93 -21.04 7.50
C ASP A 231 -27.41 -20.92 8.95
N ILE A 232 -26.92 -19.92 9.64
CA ILE A 232 -27.26 -19.60 11.03
C ILE A 232 -28.02 -18.29 11.12
N LEU A 233 -28.96 -18.20 12.02
CA LEU A 233 -29.62 -16.94 12.35
C LEU A 233 -28.68 -16.06 13.18
N VAL A 234 -28.68 -14.77 12.88
CA VAL A 234 -27.90 -13.74 13.56
C VAL A 234 -28.89 -12.70 14.05
N SER A 235 -28.80 -12.32 15.32
CA SER A 235 -29.61 -11.25 15.87
C SER A 235 -29.12 -9.88 15.38
N ALA A 236 -30.02 -8.88 15.40
CA ALA A 236 -29.61 -7.52 15.07
C ALA A 236 -28.49 -7.02 16.00
N ASP A 237 -28.56 -7.37 17.28
CA ASP A 237 -27.54 -6.99 18.27
C ASP A 237 -26.13 -7.52 17.94
N GLU A 238 -26.04 -8.71 17.29
CA GLU A 238 -24.76 -9.27 16.85
C GLU A 238 -24.19 -8.57 15.64
N LEU A 239 -25.03 -7.91 14.85
CA LEU A 239 -24.61 -7.13 13.67
C LEU A 239 -24.14 -5.73 14.05
N LEU A 240 -24.65 -5.16 15.16
CA LEU A 240 -24.26 -3.83 15.60
C LEU A 240 -22.77 -3.74 15.92
N GLY A 241 -22.14 -2.68 15.43
CA GLY A 241 -20.71 -2.45 15.62
C GLY A 241 -19.80 -3.22 14.66
N GLN A 242 -20.35 -4.05 13.75
CA GLN A 242 -19.62 -4.57 12.60
C GLN A 242 -19.54 -3.49 11.50
N TYR A 243 -18.81 -3.75 10.44
CA TYR A 243 -18.56 -2.79 9.38
C TYR A 243 -18.98 -3.35 8.03
N PHE A 244 -19.63 -2.52 7.20
CA PHE A 244 -20.02 -2.91 5.85
C PHE A 244 -18.80 -3.21 4.98
N GLY A 245 -18.90 -4.28 4.16
CA GLY A 245 -17.85 -4.72 3.25
C GLY A 245 -17.93 -4.09 1.87
N GLU A 246 -19.06 -3.50 1.50
CA GLU A 246 -19.32 -2.95 0.18
C GLU A 246 -20.21 -1.72 0.26
N ASP A 247 -20.19 -0.91 -0.81
CA ASP A 247 -21.09 0.23 -0.94
C ASP A 247 -22.51 -0.28 -1.23
N ILE A 248 -23.49 0.22 -0.48
CA ILE A 248 -24.89 -0.13 -0.68
C ILE A 248 -25.62 1.02 -1.33
N ILE A 249 -26.08 0.78 -2.54
CA ILE A 249 -26.73 1.79 -3.40
C ILE A 249 -28.22 1.49 -3.47
N ASN A 250 -29.04 2.53 -3.34
CA ASN A 250 -30.47 2.43 -3.63
C ASN A 250 -30.66 2.25 -5.14
N GLU A 251 -31.15 1.09 -5.56
CA GLU A 251 -31.36 0.76 -6.98
C GLU A 251 -32.37 1.69 -7.69
N GLU A 252 -33.30 2.31 -6.93
CA GLU A 252 -34.32 3.20 -7.50
C GLU A 252 -33.80 4.63 -7.70
N THR A 253 -32.98 5.13 -6.79
CA THR A 253 -32.51 6.54 -6.81
C THR A 253 -31.05 6.66 -7.26
N GLY A 254 -30.26 5.60 -7.21
CA GLY A 254 -28.81 5.62 -7.45
C GLY A 254 -28.00 6.27 -6.33
N GLU A 255 -28.63 6.56 -5.19
CA GLU A 255 -28.00 7.18 -4.03
C GLU A 255 -27.25 6.13 -3.21
N VAL A 256 -26.02 6.44 -2.80
CA VAL A 256 -25.25 5.60 -1.87
C VAL A 256 -25.85 5.74 -0.48
N LEU A 257 -26.40 4.67 0.05
CA LEU A 257 -26.99 4.63 1.38
C LEU A 257 -25.93 4.44 2.46
N VAL A 258 -24.95 3.62 2.17
CA VAL A 258 -23.86 3.24 3.06
C VAL A 258 -22.59 3.07 2.25
N GLU A 259 -21.48 3.60 2.73
CA GLU A 259 -20.16 3.37 2.14
C GLU A 259 -19.47 2.15 2.77
N ALA A 260 -18.61 1.48 2.00
CA ALA A 260 -17.78 0.38 2.51
C ALA A 260 -16.91 0.86 3.69
N GLY A 261 -16.95 0.12 4.79
CA GLY A 261 -16.27 0.46 6.03
C GLY A 261 -17.12 1.27 7.03
N ASP A 262 -18.33 1.66 6.69
CA ASP A 262 -19.25 2.27 7.65
C ASP A 262 -19.68 1.26 8.72
N GLU A 263 -19.97 1.77 9.91
CA GLU A 263 -20.42 0.95 11.02
C GLU A 263 -21.90 0.58 10.88
N ILE A 264 -22.22 -0.68 11.14
CA ILE A 264 -23.61 -1.17 11.15
C ILE A 264 -24.29 -0.63 12.41
N THR A 265 -25.28 0.24 12.20
CA THR A 265 -26.11 0.81 13.26
C THR A 265 -27.56 0.32 13.17
N GLU A 266 -28.31 0.46 14.25
CA GLU A 266 -29.72 0.09 14.29
C GLU A 266 -30.54 0.87 13.24
N GLU A 267 -30.26 2.18 13.10
CA GLU A 267 -30.94 3.06 12.14
C GLU A 267 -30.74 2.59 10.70
N VAL A 268 -29.53 2.11 10.35
CA VAL A 268 -29.24 1.61 9.01
C VAL A 268 -29.96 0.29 8.76
N LEU A 269 -29.96 -0.63 9.75
CA LEU A 269 -30.68 -1.91 9.60
C LEU A 269 -32.20 -1.71 9.48
N GLU A 270 -32.79 -0.75 10.18
CA GLU A 270 -34.19 -0.37 10.03
C GLU A 270 -34.48 0.16 8.63
N SER A 271 -33.62 1.05 8.11
CA SER A 271 -33.75 1.59 6.74
C SER A 271 -33.67 0.49 5.68
N PHE A 272 -32.86 -0.54 5.88
CA PHE A 272 -32.78 -1.68 4.97
C PHE A 272 -34.10 -2.47 4.88
N VAL A 273 -34.79 -2.61 6.00
CA VAL A 273 -36.11 -3.25 6.03
C VAL A 273 -37.13 -2.42 5.25
N GLU A 274 -37.13 -1.08 5.43
CA GLU A 274 -38.02 -0.16 4.72
C GLU A 274 -37.75 -0.14 3.22
N LEU A 275 -36.48 -0.08 2.83
CA LEU A 275 -36.04 -0.04 1.44
C LEU A 275 -35.99 -1.42 0.77
N LYS A 276 -36.33 -2.49 1.51
CA LYS A 276 -36.34 -3.88 1.05
C LYS A 276 -34.97 -4.39 0.59
N ILE A 277 -33.91 -3.88 1.17
CA ILE A 277 -32.55 -4.41 0.98
C ILE A 277 -32.47 -5.76 1.68
N LYS A 278 -32.22 -6.81 0.93
CA LYS A 278 -32.32 -8.19 1.42
C LYS A 278 -30.96 -8.83 1.73
N ALA A 279 -29.89 -8.24 1.31
CA ALA A 279 -28.57 -8.78 1.48
C ALA A 279 -27.52 -7.67 1.57
N PHE A 280 -26.49 -7.90 2.32
CA PHE A 280 -25.28 -7.08 2.40
C PHE A 280 -24.11 -7.94 2.84
N THR A 281 -22.89 -7.40 2.70
CA THR A 281 -21.67 -8.00 3.23
C THR A 281 -21.10 -7.18 4.37
N ALA A 282 -20.51 -7.84 5.36
CA ALA A 282 -19.77 -7.19 6.43
C ALA A 282 -18.32 -7.68 6.45
N LEU A 283 -17.43 -6.81 6.92
CA LEU A 283 -16.02 -7.13 7.11
C LEU A 283 -15.85 -8.15 8.23
N ALA A 284 -15.08 -9.17 7.97
CA ALA A 284 -14.83 -10.24 8.88
C ALA A 284 -13.74 -9.88 9.90
N ILE A 285 -14.08 -9.03 10.86
CA ILE A 285 -13.20 -8.54 11.93
C ILE A 285 -13.58 -9.22 13.24
N ASP A 286 -12.63 -9.89 13.88
CA ASP A 286 -12.82 -10.62 15.14
C ASP A 286 -12.19 -9.92 16.35
N HIS A 287 -11.49 -8.82 16.14
CA HIS A 287 -10.75 -8.04 17.16
C HIS A 287 -9.67 -8.85 17.92
N VAL A 288 -9.39 -10.08 17.52
CA VAL A 288 -8.38 -10.95 18.13
C VAL A 288 -7.23 -11.21 17.16
N THR A 289 -7.53 -11.80 16.01
CA THR A 289 -6.56 -12.08 14.94
C THR A 289 -6.61 -11.04 13.83
N VAL A 290 -7.82 -10.56 13.53
CA VAL A 290 -8.08 -9.52 12.53
C VAL A 290 -8.66 -8.30 13.22
N GLY A 291 -7.89 -7.21 13.25
CA GLY A 291 -8.30 -5.94 13.85
C GLY A 291 -8.76 -4.93 12.80
N PRO A 292 -9.49 -3.87 13.20
CA PRO A 292 -10.06 -2.87 12.28
C PRO A 292 -9.05 -1.79 11.84
N TYR A 293 -7.76 -2.12 11.73
CA TYR A 293 -6.68 -1.15 11.52
C TYR A 293 -6.82 -0.36 10.22
N ILE A 294 -7.01 -1.05 9.10
CA ILE A 294 -7.16 -0.41 7.78
C ILE A 294 -8.50 0.32 7.70
N ARG A 295 -9.58 -0.27 8.21
CA ARG A 295 -10.89 0.39 8.29
C ARG A 295 -10.81 1.70 9.09
N ASN A 296 -10.19 1.67 10.27
CA ASN A 296 -10.02 2.86 11.11
C ASN A 296 -9.14 3.91 10.44
N THR A 297 -8.11 3.46 9.72
CA THR A 297 -7.25 4.36 8.95
C THR A 297 -8.03 5.01 7.81
N LEU A 298 -8.86 4.25 7.10
CA LEU A 298 -9.72 4.75 6.03
C LEU A 298 -10.72 5.79 6.54
N ALA A 299 -11.36 5.53 7.68
CA ALA A 299 -12.28 6.47 8.31
C ALA A 299 -11.60 7.77 8.80
N ALA A 300 -10.32 7.71 9.14
CA ALA A 300 -9.53 8.86 9.55
C ALA A 300 -8.90 9.63 8.36
N ASP A 301 -8.85 9.04 7.17
CA ASP A 301 -8.30 9.65 5.98
C ASP A 301 -9.29 10.69 5.40
N LYS A 302 -8.75 11.80 4.95
CA LYS A 302 -9.53 12.89 4.36
C LYS A 302 -9.61 12.80 2.84
N ASN A 303 -8.71 12.03 2.25
CA ASN A 303 -8.64 11.86 0.80
C ASN A 303 -9.75 10.91 0.33
N ARG A 304 -10.35 11.22 -0.80
CA ARG A 304 -11.45 10.44 -1.38
C ARG A 304 -11.17 9.99 -2.81
N SER A 305 -10.08 10.48 -3.39
CA SER A 305 -9.72 10.20 -4.78
C SER A 305 -8.22 9.98 -4.93
N ARG A 306 -7.83 9.37 -6.05
CA ARG A 306 -6.42 9.22 -6.44
C ARG A 306 -5.73 10.57 -6.57
N GLU A 307 -6.43 11.56 -7.10
CA GLU A 307 -5.90 12.92 -7.27
C GLU A 307 -5.56 13.55 -5.93
N ASP A 308 -6.48 13.52 -4.96
CA ASP A 308 -6.24 14.05 -3.62
C ASP A 308 -5.05 13.37 -2.95
N ALA A 309 -4.97 12.04 -3.08
CA ALA A 309 -3.90 11.24 -2.52
C ALA A 309 -2.52 11.59 -3.10
N LEU A 310 -2.42 11.69 -4.43
CA LEU A 310 -1.20 12.08 -5.13
C LEU A 310 -0.75 13.50 -4.76
N ILE A 311 -1.69 14.43 -4.67
CA ILE A 311 -1.42 15.82 -4.27
C ILE A 311 -0.91 15.88 -2.83
N ASP A 312 -1.50 15.11 -1.91
CA ASP A 312 -1.04 15.07 -0.52
C ASP A 312 0.36 14.47 -0.39
N ILE A 313 0.66 13.40 -1.11
CA ILE A 313 2.01 12.82 -1.18
C ILE A 313 3.00 13.85 -1.74
N TYR A 314 2.63 14.56 -2.81
CA TYR A 314 3.47 15.60 -3.40
C TYR A 314 3.79 16.72 -2.41
N ARG A 315 2.79 17.22 -1.68
CA ARG A 315 2.98 18.28 -0.67
C ARG A 315 3.92 17.85 0.47
N VAL A 316 3.90 16.57 0.82
CA VAL A 316 4.81 16.01 1.83
C VAL A 316 6.23 15.90 1.30
N MET A 317 6.39 15.49 0.04
CA MET A 317 7.71 15.29 -0.57
C MET A 317 8.36 16.59 -1.01
N ARG A 318 7.57 17.56 -1.49
CA ARG A 318 8.02 18.87 -1.98
C ARG A 318 7.23 20.02 -1.34
N PRO A 319 7.50 20.34 -0.07
CA PRO A 319 6.82 21.40 0.62
C PRO A 319 7.07 22.76 -0.07
N GLY A 320 6.00 23.54 -0.26
CA GLY A 320 6.08 24.90 -0.82
C GLY A 320 5.98 24.99 -2.34
N GLU A 321 5.99 23.86 -3.07
CA GLU A 321 5.73 23.85 -4.50
C GLU A 321 4.22 23.63 -4.77
N PRO A 322 3.59 24.39 -5.68
CA PRO A 322 2.20 24.17 -6.05
C PRO A 322 2.08 22.84 -6.83
N PRO A 323 1.26 21.88 -6.35
CA PRO A 323 1.07 20.61 -7.04
C PRO A 323 0.14 20.76 -8.24
N THR A 324 0.48 20.06 -9.33
CA THR A 324 -0.49 19.70 -10.38
C THR A 324 -0.65 18.19 -10.39
N TYR A 325 -1.76 17.67 -10.91
CA TYR A 325 -1.99 16.23 -10.98
C TYR A 325 -0.83 15.50 -11.68
N GLU A 326 -0.44 16.00 -12.85
CA GLU A 326 0.64 15.41 -13.66
C GLU A 326 1.99 15.40 -12.93
N THR A 327 2.37 16.51 -12.29
CA THR A 327 3.63 16.58 -11.53
C THR A 327 3.61 15.66 -10.32
N ALA A 328 2.46 15.51 -9.65
CA ALA A 328 2.30 14.63 -8.51
C ALA A 328 2.38 13.15 -8.94
N GLU A 329 1.73 12.77 -10.03
CA GLU A 329 1.80 11.41 -10.57
C GLU A 329 3.21 11.06 -11.03
N ASN A 330 3.87 11.95 -11.78
CA ASN A 330 5.24 11.74 -12.23
C ASN A 330 6.22 11.59 -11.05
N LEU A 331 6.04 12.40 -10.00
CA LEU A 331 6.83 12.25 -8.78
C LEU A 331 6.59 10.88 -8.15
N PHE A 332 5.34 10.49 -7.94
CA PHE A 332 4.98 9.22 -7.31
C PHE A 332 5.54 8.02 -8.08
N LYS A 333 5.38 8.00 -9.40
CA LYS A 333 5.99 6.98 -10.27
C LYS A 333 7.51 6.92 -10.13
N SER A 334 8.15 8.10 -10.09
CA SER A 334 9.62 8.18 -9.98
C SER A 334 10.18 7.69 -8.65
N LEU A 335 9.36 7.71 -7.57
CA LEU A 335 9.81 7.27 -6.25
C LEU A 335 9.99 5.75 -6.15
N PHE A 336 9.13 4.95 -6.83
CA PHE A 336 9.04 3.51 -6.61
C PHE A 336 9.01 2.64 -7.86
N PHE A 337 8.60 3.20 -9.02
CA PHE A 337 8.29 2.45 -10.23
C PHE A 337 9.19 2.78 -11.43
N ASP A 338 10.14 3.67 -11.26
CA ASP A 338 11.10 4.07 -12.31
C ASP A 338 12.43 3.35 -12.10
N ASN A 339 12.80 2.47 -13.03
CA ASN A 339 14.05 1.68 -13.00
C ASN A 339 15.33 2.54 -12.97
N GLU A 340 15.27 3.79 -13.45
CA GLU A 340 16.42 4.69 -13.42
C GLU A 340 16.63 5.30 -12.02
N ARG A 341 15.56 5.44 -11.23
CA ARG A 341 15.57 6.13 -9.93
C ARG A 341 15.42 5.19 -8.75
N TYR A 342 14.80 4.04 -8.95
CA TYR A 342 14.57 3.04 -7.91
C TYR A 342 15.17 1.69 -8.31
N ASP A 343 15.92 1.07 -7.42
CA ASP A 343 16.53 -0.23 -7.61
C ASP A 343 16.58 -1.01 -6.30
N LEU A 344 15.84 -2.11 -6.23
CA LEU A 344 15.90 -3.07 -5.12
C LEU A 344 17.20 -3.88 -5.11
N SER A 345 17.93 -3.93 -6.25
CA SER A 345 18.95 -4.93 -6.56
C SER A 345 18.40 -6.38 -6.61
N ALA A 346 19.19 -7.31 -7.17
CA ALA A 346 18.83 -8.73 -7.17
C ALA A 346 18.68 -9.28 -5.76
N VAL A 347 19.58 -8.87 -4.84
CA VAL A 347 19.55 -9.30 -3.44
C VAL A 347 18.30 -8.81 -2.73
N GLY A 348 17.91 -7.56 -2.93
CA GLY A 348 16.70 -6.98 -2.34
C GLY A 348 15.44 -7.66 -2.84
N ARG A 349 15.33 -7.92 -4.16
CA ARG A 349 14.19 -8.61 -4.75
C ARG A 349 14.05 -10.05 -4.25
N VAL A 350 15.12 -10.83 -4.27
CA VAL A 350 15.10 -12.22 -3.76
C VAL A 350 14.69 -12.26 -2.29
N LYS A 351 15.25 -11.38 -1.45
CA LYS A 351 14.87 -11.30 -0.03
C LYS A 351 13.43 -10.90 0.18
N MET A 352 12.94 -9.95 -0.64
CA MET A 352 11.55 -9.51 -0.59
C MET A 352 10.60 -10.62 -1.01
N ASN A 353 10.89 -11.29 -2.13
CA ASN A 353 10.10 -12.43 -2.62
C ASN A 353 10.02 -13.54 -1.57
N ALA A 354 11.16 -13.94 -1.00
CA ALA A 354 11.21 -14.97 0.03
C ALA A 354 10.47 -14.57 1.31
N ARG A 355 10.50 -13.29 1.69
CA ARG A 355 9.86 -12.82 2.93
C ARG A 355 8.36 -12.64 2.80
N LEU A 356 7.90 -12.23 1.64
CA LEU A 356 6.49 -11.94 1.34
C LEU A 356 5.82 -13.03 0.50
N GLU A 357 6.53 -14.13 0.22
CA GLU A 357 6.03 -15.27 -0.58
C GLU A 357 5.51 -14.81 -1.97
N LEU A 358 6.27 -13.88 -2.60
CA LEU A 358 5.91 -13.34 -3.90
C LEU A 358 6.53 -14.18 -5.01
N ASP A 359 5.75 -14.41 -6.07
CA ASP A 359 6.21 -15.04 -7.31
C ASP A 359 6.55 -13.97 -8.36
N CYS A 360 7.52 -13.12 -8.03
CA CYS A 360 8.01 -12.09 -8.92
C CYS A 360 9.38 -12.46 -9.49
N PRO A 361 9.67 -12.10 -10.77
CA PRO A 361 10.98 -12.34 -11.34
C PRO A 361 12.11 -11.65 -10.55
N ASP A 362 13.22 -12.35 -10.31
CA ASP A 362 14.38 -11.80 -9.61
C ASP A 362 15.03 -10.61 -10.36
N THR A 363 14.68 -10.44 -11.62
CA THR A 363 15.12 -9.32 -12.46
C THR A 363 14.30 -8.04 -12.24
N MET A 364 13.13 -8.13 -11.59
CA MET A 364 12.28 -6.98 -11.31
C MET A 364 12.90 -6.09 -10.24
N ARG A 365 13.26 -4.85 -10.59
CA ARG A 365 14.03 -3.92 -9.75
C ARG A 365 13.18 -2.89 -9.02
N VAL A 366 12.00 -2.62 -9.51
CA VAL A 366 11.02 -1.66 -8.92
C VAL A 366 10.04 -2.37 -7.98
N LEU A 367 9.30 -1.63 -7.19
CA LEU A 367 8.24 -2.18 -6.33
C LEU A 367 7.10 -2.80 -7.11
#